data_6850793bf798fff90d453cad2f2b426c
#
_entry.id   6850793bf798fff90d453cad2f2b426c
#
_cell.length_a   1.000
_cell.length_b   1.000
_cell.length_c   1.000
_cell.angle_alpha   90.00
_cell.angle_beta   90.00
_cell.angle_gamma   90.00
#
_symmetry.space_group_name_H-M   'P 1'
#
loop_
_entity.id
_entity.type
_entity.pdbx_description
1 polymer ?
#
loop_
_entity_poly.entity_id
_entity_poly.type
_entity_poly.pdbx_seq_one_letter_code
_entity_poly.pdbx_strand_id
1 'polypeptide(L)'
;MREAKPLRFLERMTYPRVEELAARTNLALLPVGPPEAHGPHLPVGTDLIAARELCERAARNLADSDVECLIAPLLPYCLAEVAAPFPGTITVRAEVVAALVADICRGLARSGFRRTLIVSGHAEAENLAALRAGAQQTGGAMVEVSRWYGDALPQLLHLLEEEHPEHDIHAGEWETALVLLRAPELVDQTALGSLPPNWGTREISERRGAGGRTFAELGAPEAYCGDPRRATPTTGESLYAALGKFVAEEAVSLHRS
;
A
#
# COMPACT_ATOMS: atom_id res chain seq x y z
N MET A 1 30.66 0.35 9.40
CA MET A 1 29.25 0.50 9.06
C MET A 1 29.17 1.31 7.79
N ARG A 2 28.58 0.80 6.68
CA ARG A 2 28.28 1.64 5.51
C ARG A 2 27.22 2.66 5.94
N GLU A 3 27.46 3.93 5.64
CA GLU A 3 26.47 4.99 5.86
C GLU A 3 25.21 4.69 5.00
N ALA A 4 24.02 4.71 5.62
CA ALA A 4 22.80 4.40 4.91
C ALA A 4 22.59 5.40 3.77
N LYS A 5 22.45 4.91 2.54
CA LYS A 5 22.21 5.78 1.37
C LYS A 5 20.89 6.54 1.58
N PRO A 6 20.87 7.87 1.33
CA PRO A 6 19.63 8.65 1.55
C PRO A 6 18.55 8.26 0.53
N LEU A 7 17.30 8.20 1.00
CA LEU A 7 16.14 7.97 0.14
C LEU A 7 15.97 9.13 -0.87
N ARG A 8 15.58 8.80 -2.10
CA ARG A 8 15.46 9.72 -3.23
C ARG A 8 13.98 10.01 -3.52
N PHE A 9 13.40 10.99 -2.84
CA PHE A 9 12.04 11.46 -3.08
C PHE A 9 12.02 12.50 -4.19
N LEU A 10 11.25 12.26 -5.27
CA LEU A 10 11.19 13.16 -6.42
C LEU A 10 10.80 14.59 -6.02
N GLU A 11 9.81 14.74 -5.16
CA GLU A 11 9.31 16.04 -4.68
C GLU A 11 10.32 16.83 -3.82
N ARG A 12 11.44 16.21 -3.46
CA ARG A 12 12.54 16.84 -2.68
C ARG A 12 13.78 17.07 -3.51
N MET A 13 13.72 16.81 -4.83
CA MET A 13 14.86 16.92 -5.72
C MET A 13 14.70 18.09 -6.69
N THR A 14 15.79 18.77 -6.98
CA THR A 14 15.84 19.69 -8.11
C THR A 14 15.99 18.91 -9.42
N TYR A 15 15.55 19.48 -10.55
CA TYR A 15 15.58 18.75 -11.82
C TYR A 15 17.02 18.26 -12.22
N PRO A 16 18.12 18.99 -11.96
CA PRO A 16 19.45 18.44 -12.26
C PRO A 16 19.80 17.21 -11.41
N ARG A 17 19.32 17.16 -10.15
CA ARG A 17 19.50 15.97 -9.30
C ARG A 17 18.70 14.78 -9.79
N VAL A 18 17.54 15.02 -10.41
CA VAL A 18 16.75 13.97 -11.06
C VAL A 18 17.50 13.40 -12.26
N GLU A 19 18.11 14.26 -13.11
CA GLU A 19 18.97 13.85 -14.23
C GLU A 19 20.17 13.03 -13.77
N GLU A 20 20.88 13.47 -12.73
CA GLU A 20 21.98 12.74 -12.12
C GLU A 20 21.56 11.33 -11.62
N LEU A 21 20.39 11.22 -11.03
CA LEU A 21 19.85 9.93 -10.58
C LEU A 21 19.46 9.03 -11.76
N ALA A 22 18.79 9.59 -12.76
CA ALA A 22 18.36 8.86 -13.96
C ALA A 22 19.54 8.31 -14.79
N ALA A 23 20.74 8.91 -14.68
CA ALA A 23 21.96 8.38 -15.27
C ALA A 23 22.49 7.12 -14.57
N ARG A 24 22.04 6.82 -13.34
CA ARG A 24 22.49 5.67 -12.54
C ARG A 24 21.42 4.59 -12.37
N THR A 25 20.15 4.94 -12.46
CA THR A 25 19.03 4.00 -12.34
C THR A 25 17.86 4.42 -13.21
N ASN A 26 17.13 3.44 -13.70
CA ASN A 26 15.88 3.63 -14.45
C ASN A 26 14.64 3.18 -13.67
N LEU A 27 14.81 2.89 -12.37
CA LEU A 27 13.79 2.33 -11.47
C LEU A 27 13.11 3.43 -10.66
N ALA A 28 11.77 3.41 -10.63
CA ALA A 28 10.96 4.21 -9.73
C ALA A 28 9.99 3.33 -8.93
N LEU A 29 9.70 3.72 -7.69
CA LEU A 29 8.61 3.20 -6.87
C LEU A 29 7.50 4.26 -6.82
N LEU A 30 6.27 3.88 -7.14
CA LEU A 30 5.10 4.77 -7.09
C LEU A 30 4.16 4.32 -5.97
N PRO A 31 4.17 4.98 -4.81
CA PRO A 31 3.20 4.71 -3.75
C PRO A 31 1.81 5.22 -4.13
N VAL A 32 0.77 4.41 -3.87
CA VAL A 32 -0.63 4.73 -4.18
C VAL A 32 -1.53 4.30 -3.03
N GLY A 33 -2.51 5.11 -2.65
CA GLY A 33 -3.55 4.76 -1.69
C GLY A 33 -4.68 5.79 -1.68
N PRO A 34 -5.92 5.44 -1.31
CA PRO A 34 -7.00 6.40 -1.13
C PRO A 34 -7.04 6.93 0.30
N PRO A 35 -7.73 8.03 0.57
CA PRO A 35 -8.38 8.23 1.85
C PRO A 35 -9.55 7.24 1.97
N GLU A 36 -9.49 6.36 2.96
CA GLU A 36 -10.46 5.30 3.19
C GLU A 36 -10.75 5.13 4.69
N ALA A 37 -12.00 4.85 5.04
CA ALA A 37 -12.38 4.55 6.42
C ALA A 37 -11.75 3.23 6.88
N HIS A 38 -11.05 3.25 8.01
CA HIS A 38 -10.35 2.13 8.63
C HIS A 38 -10.79 1.97 10.08
N GLY A 39 -12.03 1.57 10.28
CA GLY A 39 -12.61 1.49 11.61
C GLY A 39 -12.73 2.85 12.29
N PRO A 40 -13.26 2.89 13.53
CA PRO A 40 -13.35 4.14 14.29
C PRO A 40 -12.02 4.54 14.94
N HIS A 41 -10.98 3.71 14.89
CA HIS A 41 -9.72 3.87 15.61
C HIS A 41 -8.54 4.32 14.75
N LEU A 42 -8.58 4.12 13.43
CA LEU A 42 -7.49 4.51 12.53
C LEU A 42 -7.84 5.74 11.68
N PRO A 43 -6.84 6.52 11.26
CA PRO A 43 -7.05 7.64 10.37
C PRO A 43 -7.48 7.15 8.98
N VAL A 44 -8.25 7.94 8.25
CA VAL A 44 -8.59 7.65 6.84
C VAL A 44 -7.38 7.65 5.90
N GLY A 45 -6.22 8.03 6.38
CA GLY A 45 -4.94 8.00 5.66
C GLY A 45 -4.12 6.73 5.86
N THR A 46 -4.68 5.67 6.43
CA THR A 46 -3.95 4.42 6.73
C THR A 46 -3.27 3.83 5.49
N ASP A 47 -3.97 3.73 4.36
CA ASP A 47 -3.40 3.26 3.09
C ASP A 47 -2.26 4.12 2.57
N LEU A 48 -2.34 5.43 2.80
CA LEU A 48 -1.28 6.37 2.42
C LEU A 48 -0.01 6.11 3.22
N ILE A 49 -0.17 5.83 4.53
CA ILE A 49 0.94 5.46 5.43
C ILE A 49 1.54 4.13 4.98
N ALA A 50 0.70 3.12 4.67
CA ALA A 50 1.13 1.81 4.23
C ALA A 50 1.93 1.87 2.91
N ALA A 51 1.41 2.52 1.89
CA ALA A 51 2.08 2.66 0.60
C ALA A 51 3.45 3.35 0.73
N ARG A 52 3.50 4.42 1.52
CA ARG A 52 4.74 5.17 1.79
C ARG A 52 5.75 4.29 2.52
N GLU A 53 5.36 3.64 3.59
CA GLU A 53 6.25 2.79 4.39
C GLU A 53 6.83 1.64 3.56
N LEU A 54 6.01 0.95 2.78
CA LEU A 54 6.47 -0.13 1.90
C LEU A 54 7.51 0.37 0.89
N CYS A 55 7.26 1.51 0.23
CA CYS A 55 8.23 2.10 -0.70
C CYS A 55 9.53 2.52 -0.01
N GLU A 56 9.46 3.12 1.18
CA GLU A 56 10.65 3.53 1.92
C GLU A 56 11.50 2.34 2.37
N ARG A 57 10.87 1.28 2.88
CA ARG A 57 11.56 0.04 3.25
C ARG A 57 12.16 -0.66 2.05
N ALA A 58 11.42 -0.76 0.96
CA ALA A 58 11.92 -1.32 -0.28
C ALA A 58 13.15 -0.55 -0.78
N ALA A 59 13.11 0.77 -0.79
CA ALA A 59 14.24 1.60 -1.22
C ALA A 59 15.48 1.43 -0.33
N ARG A 60 15.31 1.24 0.99
CA ARG A 60 16.43 0.92 1.90
C ARG A 60 17.03 -0.45 1.59
N ASN A 61 16.19 -1.48 1.40
CA ASN A 61 16.64 -2.84 1.05
C ASN A 61 17.33 -2.89 -0.32
N LEU A 62 16.86 -2.09 -1.30
CA LEU A 62 17.52 -1.95 -2.62
C LEU A 62 18.92 -1.35 -2.48
N ALA A 63 19.11 -0.38 -1.60
CA ALA A 63 20.40 0.24 -1.36
C ALA A 63 21.45 -0.76 -0.81
N ASP A 64 21.02 -1.76 -0.05
CA ASP A 64 21.88 -2.85 0.42
C ASP A 64 22.33 -3.78 -0.72
N SER A 65 21.56 -3.83 -1.82
CA SER A 65 21.87 -4.56 -3.06
C SER A 65 22.55 -3.71 -4.14
N ASP A 66 23.03 -2.51 -3.79
CA ASP A 66 23.63 -1.51 -4.70
C ASP A 66 22.68 -1.06 -5.84
N VAL A 67 21.39 -1.23 -5.69
CA VAL A 67 20.37 -0.70 -6.59
C VAL A 67 19.84 0.61 -6.03
N GLU A 68 19.88 1.68 -6.83
CA GLU A 68 19.21 2.94 -6.50
C GLU A 68 17.82 2.97 -7.13
N CYS A 69 16.87 3.66 -6.50
CA CYS A 69 15.55 3.93 -7.06
C CYS A 69 15.08 5.34 -6.73
N LEU A 70 14.17 5.86 -7.54
CA LEU A 70 13.39 7.05 -7.24
C LEU A 70 12.13 6.63 -6.48
N ILE A 71 11.74 7.35 -5.44
CA ILE A 71 10.40 7.27 -4.86
C ILE A 71 9.60 8.45 -5.45
N ALA A 72 8.57 8.15 -6.24
CA ALA A 72 7.67 9.15 -6.78
C ALA A 72 6.78 9.75 -5.67
N PRO A 73 6.20 10.95 -5.88
CA PRO A 73 5.20 11.47 -4.97
C PRO A 73 4.05 10.49 -4.77
N LEU A 74 3.59 10.36 -3.53
CA LEU A 74 2.44 9.52 -3.22
C LEU A 74 1.23 9.99 -4.03
N LEU A 75 0.56 9.05 -4.73
CA LEU A 75 -0.73 9.29 -5.38
C LEU A 75 -1.84 9.04 -4.35
N PRO A 76 -2.47 10.11 -3.79
CA PRO A 76 -3.36 9.98 -2.65
C PRO A 76 -4.83 9.78 -3.04
N TYR A 77 -5.11 9.31 -4.24
CA TYR A 77 -6.46 9.06 -4.73
C TYR A 77 -6.48 7.86 -5.67
N CYS A 78 -7.30 6.87 -5.34
CA CYS A 78 -7.59 5.72 -6.18
C CYS A 78 -9.01 5.21 -5.92
N LEU A 79 -9.35 4.01 -6.39
CA LEU A 79 -10.69 3.45 -6.20
C LEU A 79 -10.78 2.82 -4.79
N ALA A 80 -11.87 3.09 -4.06
CA ALA A 80 -12.20 2.58 -2.73
C ALA A 80 -13.74 2.49 -2.57
N GLU A 81 -14.37 1.64 -3.38
CA GLU A 81 -15.83 1.54 -3.46
C GLU A 81 -16.44 0.82 -2.25
N VAL A 82 -15.73 -0.16 -1.67
CA VAL A 82 -16.23 -0.96 -0.56
C VAL A 82 -16.46 -0.10 0.69
N ALA A 83 -15.62 0.89 0.89
CA ALA A 83 -15.72 1.86 2.00
C ALA A 83 -16.45 3.16 1.62
N ALA A 84 -16.89 3.34 0.39
CA ALA A 84 -17.49 4.59 -0.09
C ALA A 84 -18.64 5.16 0.76
N PRO A 85 -19.49 4.35 1.43
CA PRO A 85 -20.53 4.88 2.31
C PRO A 85 -20.03 5.52 3.60
N PHE A 86 -18.75 5.31 3.98
CA PHE A 86 -18.20 5.85 5.23
C PHE A 86 -17.65 7.27 5.03
N PRO A 87 -17.93 8.19 5.96
CA PRO A 87 -17.40 9.55 5.88
C PRO A 87 -15.86 9.58 5.83
N GLY A 88 -15.33 10.45 4.96
CA GLY A 88 -13.88 10.59 4.76
C GLY A 88 -13.30 9.68 3.69
N THR A 89 -14.01 8.64 3.25
CA THR A 89 -13.61 7.84 2.08
C THR A 89 -13.82 8.66 0.80
N ILE A 90 -12.78 8.70 -0.04
CA ILE A 90 -12.83 9.37 -1.35
C ILE A 90 -12.45 8.35 -2.41
N THR A 91 -13.45 7.84 -3.13
CA THR A 91 -13.24 6.93 -4.25
C THR A 91 -13.14 7.67 -5.58
N VAL A 92 -12.27 7.19 -6.47
CA VAL A 92 -12.09 7.72 -7.82
C VAL A 92 -12.40 6.61 -8.82
N ARG A 93 -13.14 6.94 -9.88
CA ARG A 93 -13.55 5.99 -10.92
C ARG A 93 -12.34 5.28 -11.54
N ALA A 94 -12.49 3.99 -11.83
CA ALA A 94 -11.42 3.13 -12.33
C ALA A 94 -10.72 3.67 -13.59
N GLU A 95 -11.49 4.21 -14.55
CA GLU A 95 -10.92 4.77 -15.79
C GLU A 95 -10.10 6.05 -15.55
N VAL A 96 -10.43 6.84 -14.51
CA VAL A 96 -9.65 8.03 -14.12
C VAL A 96 -8.35 7.60 -13.46
N VAL A 97 -8.41 6.60 -12.57
CA VAL A 97 -7.21 6.01 -11.93
C VAL A 97 -6.28 5.45 -13.00
N ALA A 98 -6.79 4.66 -13.94
CA ALA A 98 -5.98 4.09 -15.01
C ALA A 98 -5.30 5.16 -15.88
N ALA A 99 -6.05 6.19 -16.28
CA ALA A 99 -5.51 7.30 -17.08
C ALA A 99 -4.43 8.08 -16.33
N LEU A 100 -4.67 8.39 -15.05
CA LEU A 100 -3.72 9.13 -14.21
C LEU A 100 -2.43 8.35 -13.99
N VAL A 101 -2.52 7.05 -13.67
CA VAL A 101 -1.36 6.16 -13.53
C VAL A 101 -0.55 6.09 -14.82
N ALA A 102 -1.22 5.94 -15.97
CA ALA A 102 -0.56 5.93 -17.27
C ALA A 102 0.20 7.24 -17.54
N ASP A 103 -0.39 8.40 -17.22
CA ASP A 103 0.25 9.70 -17.41
C ASP A 103 1.45 9.90 -16.48
N ILE A 104 1.33 9.52 -15.21
CA ILE A 104 2.44 9.57 -14.23
C ILE A 104 3.60 8.69 -14.73
N CYS A 105 3.35 7.43 -15.09
CA CYS A 105 4.38 6.50 -15.54
C CYS A 105 5.04 6.96 -16.86
N ARG A 106 4.27 7.53 -17.80
CA ARG A 106 4.85 8.18 -19.00
C ARG A 106 5.76 9.37 -18.63
N GLY A 107 5.36 10.17 -17.62
CA GLY A 107 6.17 11.28 -17.11
C GLY A 107 7.49 10.80 -16.49
N LEU A 108 7.44 9.76 -15.67
CA LEU A 108 8.62 9.12 -15.09
C LEU A 108 9.54 8.56 -16.18
N ALA A 109 8.99 7.87 -17.17
CA ALA A 109 9.75 7.32 -18.28
C ALA A 109 10.46 8.40 -19.13
N ARG A 110 9.81 9.54 -19.40
CA ARG A 110 10.46 10.70 -20.07
C ARG A 110 11.60 11.28 -19.26
N SER A 111 11.53 11.17 -17.94
CA SER A 111 12.59 11.61 -17.02
C SER A 111 13.72 10.58 -16.82
N GLY A 112 13.68 9.44 -17.56
CA GLY A 112 14.70 8.39 -17.51
C GLY A 112 14.30 7.16 -16.69
N PHE A 113 13.25 7.23 -15.88
CA PHE A 113 12.78 6.11 -15.04
C PHE A 113 11.79 5.25 -15.84
N ARG A 114 12.31 4.34 -16.64
CA ARG A 114 11.52 3.51 -17.56
C ARG A 114 10.92 2.26 -16.92
N ARG A 115 11.28 1.99 -15.67
CA ARG A 115 10.76 0.88 -14.87
C ARG A 115 10.08 1.44 -13.63
N THR A 116 8.80 1.17 -13.48
CA THR A 116 8.03 1.64 -12.32
C THR A 116 7.32 0.47 -11.64
N LEU A 117 7.59 0.29 -10.34
CA LEU A 117 6.79 -0.59 -9.49
C LEU A 117 5.78 0.25 -8.74
N ILE A 118 4.49 0.03 -9.00
CA ILE A 118 3.39 0.65 -8.28
C ILE A 118 3.15 -0.16 -7.01
N VAL A 119 3.20 0.52 -5.86
CA VAL A 119 2.99 -0.08 -4.54
C VAL A 119 1.73 0.52 -3.95
N SER A 120 0.63 -0.25 -4.02
CA SER A 120 -0.64 0.17 -3.42
C SER A 120 -0.68 -0.20 -1.95
N GLY A 121 -1.08 0.74 -1.08
CA GLY A 121 -1.45 0.44 0.30
C GLY A 121 -2.84 -0.16 0.41
N HIS A 122 -3.65 -0.08 -0.65
CA HIS A 122 -5.04 -0.49 -0.73
C HIS A 122 -5.21 -1.67 -1.70
N ALA A 123 -5.85 -2.74 -1.25
CA ALA A 123 -5.89 -4.02 -1.95
C ALA A 123 -7.26 -4.41 -2.51
N GLU A 124 -8.21 -3.48 -2.62
CA GLU A 124 -9.47 -3.73 -3.32
C GLU A 124 -9.21 -4.23 -4.75
N ALA A 125 -9.86 -5.32 -5.15
CA ALA A 125 -9.57 -6.01 -6.42
C ALA A 125 -9.78 -5.10 -7.64
N GLU A 126 -10.83 -4.28 -7.61
CA GLU A 126 -11.18 -3.32 -8.64
C GLU A 126 -10.14 -2.18 -8.73
N ASN A 127 -9.58 -1.75 -7.59
CA ASN A 127 -8.47 -0.80 -7.55
C ASN A 127 -7.21 -1.39 -8.21
N LEU A 128 -6.83 -2.59 -7.80
CA LEU A 128 -5.67 -3.27 -8.38
C LEU A 128 -5.84 -3.51 -9.89
N ALA A 129 -7.06 -3.80 -10.35
CA ALA A 129 -7.37 -3.92 -11.78
C ALA A 129 -7.20 -2.57 -12.51
N ALA A 130 -7.67 -1.46 -11.94
CA ALA A 130 -7.51 -0.12 -12.49
C ALA A 130 -6.03 0.29 -12.59
N LEU A 131 -5.23 0.02 -11.55
CA LEU A 131 -3.79 0.27 -11.55
C LEU A 131 -3.08 -0.53 -12.65
N ARG A 132 -3.41 -1.84 -12.82
CA ARG A 132 -2.86 -2.68 -13.88
C ARG A 132 -3.28 -2.19 -15.28
N ALA A 133 -4.53 -1.76 -15.44
CA ALA A 133 -5.00 -1.18 -16.70
C ALA A 133 -4.21 0.09 -17.07
N GLY A 134 -3.91 0.95 -16.10
CA GLY A 134 -3.04 2.11 -16.30
C GLY A 134 -1.60 1.74 -16.66
N ALA A 135 -1.04 0.72 -15.98
CA ALA A 135 0.30 0.20 -16.24
C ALA A 135 0.47 -0.30 -17.68
N GLN A 136 -0.57 -0.85 -18.29
CA GLN A 136 -0.56 -1.32 -19.68
C GLN A 136 -0.59 -0.19 -20.72
N GLN A 137 -0.92 1.04 -20.33
CA GLN A 137 -1.09 2.20 -21.24
C GLN A 137 0.11 3.15 -21.26
N THR A 138 1.30 2.68 -20.90
CA THR A 138 2.48 3.52 -20.64
C THR A 138 3.40 3.76 -21.84
N GLY A 139 3.07 3.24 -23.02
CA GLY A 139 3.80 3.56 -24.27
C GLY A 139 5.25 3.06 -24.31
N GLY A 140 5.51 1.87 -23.74
CA GLY A 140 6.83 1.21 -23.78
C GLY A 140 7.65 1.35 -22.50
N ALA A 141 7.14 2.00 -21.44
CA ALA A 141 7.69 1.86 -20.10
C ALA A 141 7.26 0.50 -19.52
N MET A 142 8.14 -0.13 -18.75
CA MET A 142 7.82 -1.35 -17.99
C MET A 142 7.23 -0.95 -16.64
N VAL A 143 5.96 -1.25 -16.44
CA VAL A 143 5.23 -0.88 -15.23
C VAL A 143 4.53 -2.10 -14.67
N GLU A 144 4.79 -2.39 -13.42
CA GLU A 144 4.15 -3.49 -12.69
C GLU A 144 3.45 -2.96 -11.44
N VAL A 145 2.45 -3.69 -10.98
CA VAL A 145 1.79 -3.47 -9.68
C VAL A 145 2.29 -4.53 -8.73
N SER A 146 2.85 -4.12 -7.60
CA SER A 146 3.35 -5.03 -6.57
C SER A 146 2.27 -6.00 -6.11
N ARG A 147 2.65 -7.22 -5.83
CA ARG A 147 1.79 -8.32 -5.42
C ARG A 147 1.92 -8.65 -3.93
N TRP A 148 2.52 -7.74 -3.16
CA TRP A 148 2.81 -7.96 -1.74
C TRP A 148 1.59 -8.44 -0.94
N TYR A 149 0.40 -7.90 -1.24
CA TYR A 149 -0.84 -8.25 -0.55
C TYR A 149 -1.26 -9.71 -0.83
N GLY A 150 -1.21 -10.15 -2.08
CA GLY A 150 -1.63 -11.50 -2.48
C GLY A 150 -0.56 -12.58 -2.29
N ASP A 151 0.72 -12.22 -2.49
CA ASP A 151 1.80 -13.19 -2.53
C ASP A 151 2.60 -13.25 -1.21
N ALA A 152 2.82 -12.11 -0.54
CA ALA A 152 3.65 -12.05 0.66
C ALA A 152 2.84 -12.04 1.97
N LEU A 153 1.83 -11.17 2.09
CA LEU A 153 1.06 -11.03 3.32
C LEU A 153 0.48 -12.35 3.84
N PRO A 154 -0.14 -13.22 3.00
CA PRO A 154 -0.67 -14.50 3.48
C PRO A 154 0.38 -15.42 4.11
N GLN A 155 1.65 -15.30 3.70
CA GLN A 155 2.74 -16.09 4.28
C GLN A 155 3.25 -15.53 5.62
N LEU A 156 2.88 -14.30 5.95
CA LEU A 156 3.33 -13.57 7.13
C LEU A 156 2.26 -13.47 8.22
N LEU A 157 1.06 -14.01 7.99
CA LEU A 157 -0.05 -14.00 8.96
C LEU A 157 0.32 -14.64 10.31
N HIS A 158 1.29 -15.56 10.31
CA HIS A 158 1.81 -16.17 11.53
C HIS A 158 2.55 -15.19 12.46
N LEU A 159 2.82 -13.97 12.02
CA LEU A 159 3.39 -12.89 12.84
C LEU A 159 2.32 -12.13 13.64
N LEU A 160 1.05 -12.32 13.32
CA LEU A 160 -0.07 -11.69 14.04
C LEU A 160 -0.44 -12.48 15.28
N GLU A 161 -0.88 -11.77 16.32
CA GLU A 161 -1.23 -12.33 17.63
C GLU A 161 -2.73 -12.65 17.76
N GLU A 162 -3.54 -12.26 16.78
CA GLU A 162 -4.97 -12.51 16.78
C GLU A 162 -5.33 -13.99 16.49
N GLU A 163 -6.53 -14.38 16.92
CA GLU A 163 -7.00 -15.78 16.85
C GLU A 163 -7.24 -16.26 15.41
N HIS A 164 -7.64 -15.35 14.50
CA HIS A 164 -8.01 -15.64 13.13
C HIS A 164 -7.38 -14.68 12.13
N PRO A 165 -6.04 -14.68 11.99
CA PRO A 165 -5.34 -13.71 11.14
C PRO A 165 -5.72 -13.80 9.65
N GLU A 166 -6.28 -14.92 9.20
CA GLU A 166 -6.81 -15.07 7.84
C GLU A 166 -8.07 -14.23 7.59
N HIS A 167 -8.70 -13.70 8.63
CA HIS A 167 -9.86 -12.82 8.56
C HIS A 167 -9.51 -11.33 8.82
N ASP A 168 -8.26 -11.03 9.12
CA ASP A 168 -7.73 -9.67 9.20
C ASP A 168 -7.47 -9.13 7.79
N ILE A 169 -8.50 -8.61 7.17
CA ILE A 169 -8.44 -8.13 5.79
C ILE A 169 -8.55 -6.60 5.66
N HIS A 170 -8.87 -5.90 6.76
CA HIS A 170 -9.04 -4.44 6.76
C HIS A 170 -9.10 -3.87 8.18
N ALA A 171 -8.30 -2.88 8.47
CA ALA A 171 -8.25 -2.15 9.75
C ALA A 171 -8.16 -3.06 11.00
N GLY A 172 -7.60 -4.24 10.86
CA GLY A 172 -7.38 -5.18 11.95
C GLY A 172 -6.02 -5.02 12.62
N GLU A 173 -5.41 -6.12 13.06
CA GLU A 173 -4.12 -6.07 13.76
C GLU A 173 -3.00 -5.53 12.88
N TRP A 174 -2.88 -6.00 11.62
CA TRP A 174 -1.72 -5.66 10.79
C TRP A 174 -1.65 -4.18 10.39
N GLU A 175 -2.78 -3.55 10.05
CA GLU A 175 -2.83 -2.10 9.72
C GLU A 175 -2.76 -1.24 10.98
N THR A 176 -3.41 -1.66 12.06
CA THR A 176 -3.31 -0.98 13.35
C THR A 176 -1.86 -0.99 13.85
N ALA A 177 -1.16 -2.12 13.74
CA ALA A 177 0.26 -2.24 14.10
C ALA A 177 1.16 -1.31 13.29
N LEU A 178 0.86 -1.12 12.00
CA LEU A 178 1.56 -0.14 11.15
C LEU A 178 1.38 1.29 11.68
N VAL A 179 0.13 1.70 11.92
CA VAL A 179 -0.14 3.07 12.34
C VAL A 179 0.44 3.32 13.74
N LEU A 180 0.35 2.35 14.65
CA LEU A 180 1.02 2.41 15.96
C LEU A 180 2.55 2.56 15.83
N LEU A 181 3.16 1.94 14.82
CA LEU A 181 4.60 2.04 14.56
C LEU A 181 5.00 3.39 13.98
N ARG A 182 4.21 3.95 13.04
CA ARG A 182 4.62 5.09 12.21
C ARG A 182 4.03 6.43 12.62
N ALA A 183 2.84 6.41 13.18
CA ALA A 183 2.06 7.60 13.55
C ALA A 183 1.12 7.28 14.74
N PRO A 184 1.66 6.84 15.91
CA PRO A 184 0.84 6.40 17.05
C PRO A 184 -0.11 7.48 17.55
N GLU A 185 0.21 8.75 17.33
CA GLU A 185 -0.62 9.89 17.66
C GLU A 185 -1.91 10.00 16.84
N LEU A 186 -2.01 9.27 15.73
CA LEU A 186 -3.19 9.23 14.86
C LEU A 186 -4.16 8.10 15.24
N VAL A 187 -3.78 7.20 16.15
CA VAL A 187 -4.65 6.12 16.61
C VAL A 187 -5.53 6.62 17.75
N ASP A 188 -6.86 6.53 17.59
CA ASP A 188 -7.78 6.74 18.69
C ASP A 188 -7.72 5.55 19.67
N GLN A 189 -6.93 5.71 20.73
CA GLN A 189 -6.70 4.67 21.74
C GLN A 189 -7.97 4.32 22.50
N THR A 190 -8.91 5.26 22.66
CA THR A 190 -10.18 5.03 23.36
C THR A 190 -11.09 4.16 22.50
N ALA A 191 -11.22 4.48 21.23
CA ALA A 191 -11.95 3.66 20.28
C ALA A 191 -11.31 2.27 20.17
N LEU A 192 -10.00 2.17 19.92
CA LEU A 192 -9.26 0.92 19.82
C LEU A 192 -9.52 -0.01 21.02
N GLY A 193 -9.43 0.52 22.23
CA GLY A 193 -9.61 -0.27 23.47
C GLY A 193 -11.03 -0.81 23.67
N SER A 194 -12.02 -0.25 22.96
CA SER A 194 -13.43 -0.65 23.07
C SER A 194 -13.90 -1.61 21.97
N LEU A 195 -13.13 -1.79 20.87
CA LEU A 195 -13.55 -2.61 19.74
C LEU A 195 -13.53 -4.10 20.10
N PRO A 196 -14.62 -4.86 19.87
CA PRO A 196 -14.59 -6.32 19.93
C PRO A 196 -13.88 -6.87 18.69
N PRO A 197 -13.39 -8.12 18.71
CA PRO A 197 -12.99 -8.80 17.48
C PRO A 197 -14.15 -8.87 16.49
N ASN A 198 -13.88 -8.62 15.21
CA ASN A 198 -14.87 -8.72 14.15
C ASN A 198 -14.48 -9.80 13.13
N TRP A 199 -15.13 -10.93 13.19
CA TRP A 199 -14.98 -12.05 12.26
C TRP A 199 -16.11 -12.14 11.23
N GLY A 200 -16.89 -11.07 11.04
CA GLY A 200 -18.03 -11.02 10.13
C GLY A 200 -17.69 -11.28 8.67
N THR A 201 -16.43 -11.08 8.30
CA THR A 201 -15.91 -11.34 6.95
C THR A 201 -15.61 -12.81 6.65
N ARG A 202 -15.78 -13.73 7.60
CA ARG A 202 -15.70 -15.20 7.35
C ARG A 202 -16.57 -15.63 6.18
N GLU A 203 -17.70 -14.98 5.96
CA GLU A 203 -18.66 -15.26 4.90
C GLU A 203 -18.57 -14.28 3.72
N ILE A 204 -17.44 -13.58 3.57
CA ILE A 204 -17.31 -12.50 2.57
C ILE A 204 -17.62 -12.97 1.15
N SER A 205 -17.19 -14.18 0.78
CA SER A 205 -17.43 -14.72 -0.56
C SER A 205 -18.91 -14.99 -0.80
N GLU A 206 -19.62 -15.53 0.22
CA GLU A 206 -21.05 -15.77 0.17
C GLU A 206 -21.84 -14.46 0.12
N ARG A 207 -21.48 -13.50 0.98
CA ARG A 207 -22.10 -12.16 1.01
C ARG A 207 -21.90 -11.39 -0.29
N ARG A 208 -20.71 -11.47 -0.91
CA ARG A 208 -20.46 -10.92 -2.26
C ARG A 208 -21.30 -11.62 -3.32
N GLY A 209 -21.42 -12.94 -3.29
CA GLY A 209 -22.30 -13.72 -4.17
C GLY A 209 -23.78 -13.34 -4.03
N ALA A 210 -24.21 -12.97 -2.83
CA ALA A 210 -25.56 -12.45 -2.55
C ALA A 210 -25.76 -10.96 -2.94
N GLY A 211 -24.74 -10.29 -3.47
CA GLY A 211 -24.81 -8.91 -3.97
C GLY A 211 -24.24 -7.86 -3.01
N GLY A 212 -23.63 -8.23 -1.90
CA GLY A 212 -22.96 -7.32 -0.97
C GLY A 212 -21.81 -6.58 -1.66
N ARG A 213 -21.74 -5.26 -1.48
CA ARG A 213 -20.76 -4.37 -2.12
C ARG A 213 -19.98 -3.52 -1.12
N THR A 214 -20.55 -3.20 0.01
CA THR A 214 -19.96 -2.32 1.03
C THR A 214 -19.46 -3.11 2.23
N PHE A 215 -18.54 -2.56 3.02
CA PHE A 215 -18.07 -3.20 4.24
C PHE A 215 -19.22 -3.63 5.16
N ALA A 216 -20.22 -2.77 5.35
CA ALA A 216 -21.38 -3.10 6.18
C ALA A 216 -22.12 -4.35 5.69
N GLU A 217 -22.35 -4.46 4.37
CA GLU A 217 -23.01 -5.60 3.73
C GLU A 217 -22.13 -6.86 3.75
N LEU A 218 -20.82 -6.69 3.78
CA LEU A 218 -19.83 -7.77 3.79
C LEU A 218 -19.48 -8.28 5.21
N GLY A 219 -20.11 -7.73 6.26
CA GLY A 219 -19.91 -8.19 7.65
C GLY A 219 -18.98 -7.31 8.48
N ALA A 220 -18.61 -6.14 7.97
CA ALA A 220 -17.78 -5.15 8.67
C ALA A 220 -18.51 -3.79 8.81
N PRO A 221 -19.57 -3.71 9.63
CA PRO A 221 -20.44 -2.53 9.72
C PRO A 221 -19.73 -1.28 10.26
N GLU A 222 -18.58 -1.43 10.90
CA GLU A 222 -17.74 -0.33 11.39
C GLU A 222 -16.42 -0.22 10.62
N ALA A 223 -16.36 -0.75 9.38
CA ALA A 223 -15.20 -0.71 8.49
C ALA A 223 -13.91 -1.23 9.14
N TYR A 224 -13.97 -2.35 9.88
CA TYR A 224 -12.81 -3.10 10.33
C TYR A 224 -13.11 -4.60 10.42
N CYS A 225 -12.05 -5.41 10.34
CA CYS A 225 -12.07 -6.87 10.43
C CYS A 225 -10.89 -7.34 11.30
N GLY A 226 -11.01 -8.50 11.96
CA GLY A 226 -9.96 -8.98 12.85
C GLY A 226 -10.08 -8.49 14.31
N ASP A 227 -8.99 -8.57 15.06
CA ASP A 227 -8.88 -8.03 16.43
C ASP A 227 -7.80 -6.92 16.52
N PRO A 228 -8.12 -5.67 16.19
CA PRO A 228 -7.16 -4.58 16.17
C PRO A 228 -6.49 -4.30 17.52
N ARG A 229 -7.07 -4.78 18.63
CA ARG A 229 -6.50 -4.60 19.98
C ARG A 229 -5.24 -5.43 20.22
N ARG A 230 -4.96 -6.43 19.37
CA ARG A 230 -3.73 -7.23 19.41
C ARG A 230 -2.54 -6.50 18.83
N ALA A 231 -2.79 -5.44 18.08
CA ALA A 231 -1.76 -4.70 17.39
C ALA A 231 -0.70 -4.12 18.32
N THR A 232 0.54 -4.31 17.94
CA THR A 232 1.71 -3.71 18.62
C THR A 232 2.66 -3.08 17.60
N PRO A 233 3.45 -2.06 17.99
CA PRO A 233 4.50 -1.54 17.13
C PRO A 233 5.53 -2.61 16.74
N THR A 234 5.77 -3.62 17.60
CA THR A 234 6.69 -4.71 17.34
C THR A 234 6.18 -5.63 16.23
N THR A 235 4.89 -5.98 16.26
CA THR A 235 4.22 -6.72 15.18
C THR A 235 4.34 -5.94 13.88
N GLY A 236 4.05 -4.64 13.91
CA GLY A 236 4.19 -3.74 12.75
C GLY A 236 5.60 -3.73 12.19
N GLU A 237 6.64 -3.61 13.05
CA GLU A 237 8.03 -3.63 12.60
C GLU A 237 8.39 -4.95 11.90
N SER A 238 8.05 -6.09 12.50
CA SER A 238 8.35 -7.41 11.97
C SER A 238 7.67 -7.65 10.61
N LEU A 239 6.39 -7.34 10.53
CA LEU A 239 5.58 -7.53 9.33
C LEU A 239 6.07 -6.63 8.18
N TYR A 240 6.19 -5.32 8.43
CA TYR A 240 6.57 -4.36 7.38
C TYR A 240 8.06 -4.46 6.98
N ALA A 241 8.93 -4.98 7.84
CA ALA A 241 10.29 -5.34 7.45
C ALA A 241 10.28 -6.46 6.39
N ALA A 242 9.48 -7.51 6.60
CA ALA A 242 9.35 -8.62 5.66
C ALA A 242 8.66 -8.18 4.35
N LEU A 243 7.56 -7.43 4.43
CA LEU A 243 6.85 -6.89 3.25
C LEU A 243 7.74 -5.94 2.43
N GLY A 244 8.49 -5.06 3.08
CA GLY A 244 9.42 -4.15 2.41
C GLY A 244 10.55 -4.89 1.69
N LYS A 245 11.01 -6.02 2.23
CA LYS A 245 11.96 -6.90 1.55
C LYS A 245 11.36 -7.54 0.30
N PHE A 246 10.13 -8.04 0.39
CA PHE A 246 9.42 -8.61 -0.76
C PHE A 246 9.26 -7.58 -1.89
N VAL A 247 8.81 -6.36 -1.58
CA VAL A 247 8.67 -5.28 -2.56
C VAL A 247 10.03 -4.92 -3.19
N ALA A 248 11.12 -4.95 -2.43
CA ALA A 248 12.46 -4.75 -2.97
C ALA A 248 12.88 -5.87 -3.94
N GLU A 249 12.55 -7.13 -3.66
CA GLU A 249 12.82 -8.27 -4.54
C GLU A 249 12.05 -8.14 -5.86
N GLU A 250 10.78 -7.73 -5.83
CA GLU A 250 10.01 -7.41 -7.06
C GLU A 250 10.67 -6.26 -7.84
N ALA A 251 11.09 -5.20 -7.16
CA ALA A 251 11.75 -4.05 -7.79
C ALA A 251 13.10 -4.43 -8.43
N VAL A 252 13.88 -5.33 -7.81
CA VAL A 252 15.12 -5.88 -8.40
C VAL A 252 14.80 -6.71 -9.63
N SER A 253 13.78 -7.55 -9.59
CA SER A 253 13.34 -8.35 -10.74
C SER A 253 12.95 -7.44 -11.91
N LEU A 254 12.14 -6.42 -11.65
CA LEU A 254 11.74 -5.43 -12.65
C LEU A 254 12.95 -4.63 -13.18
N HIS A 255 13.91 -4.29 -12.33
CA HIS A 255 15.11 -3.54 -12.74
C HIS A 255 16.02 -4.33 -13.70
N ARG A 256 16.05 -5.65 -13.58
CA ARG A 256 16.89 -6.54 -14.37
C ARG A 256 16.24 -7.05 -15.67
N SER A 257 14.91 -6.96 -15.77
CA SER A 257 14.14 -7.35 -16.95
C SER A 257 14.31 -6.34 -18.11
#